data_6c05d512e68ce09a13f9ded0f1c8eeb4
#
_entry.id   6c05d512e68ce09a13f9ded0f1c8eeb4
#
_cell.length_a   1.000
_cell.length_b   1.000
_cell.length_c   1.000
_cell.angle_alpha   90.00
_cell.angle_beta   90.00
_cell.angle_gamma   90.00
#
_symmetry.space_group_name_H-M   'P 1'
#
loop_
_entity.id
_entity.type
_entity.pdbx_description
1 polymer ?
#
loop_
_entity_poly.entity_id
_entity_poly.type
_entity_poly.pdbx_seq_one_letter_code
_entity_poly.pdbx_strand_id
1 'polypeptide(L)'
;MLSPPKPVGHVEIEDKKYILSLGSYMNGRTAVMLHTDEGEPFAVVSKNIPSVDVDDGEFFVGWYNLTPQIMTGLDECGFFEDTGARIKPTGSHVELPLWKMKDIIANAYVQVIEE
;
A
#
# COMPACT_ATOMS: atom_id res chain seq x y z
N MET A 1 -6.60 9.66 -12.17
CA MET A 1 -7.14 8.30 -12.25
C MET A 1 -6.04 7.29 -11.95
N LEU A 2 -6.34 6.27 -11.18
CA LEU A 2 -5.38 5.20 -10.91
C LEU A 2 -5.17 4.36 -12.17
N SER A 3 -3.93 3.93 -12.41
CA SER A 3 -3.71 2.86 -13.38
C SER A 3 -4.31 1.57 -12.81
N PRO A 4 -4.73 0.61 -13.67
CA PRO A 4 -5.30 -0.63 -13.17
C PRO A 4 -4.32 -1.33 -12.22
N PRO A 5 -4.78 -1.74 -11.02
CA PRO A 5 -3.91 -2.44 -10.08
C PRO A 5 -3.58 -3.84 -10.59
N LYS A 6 -2.37 -4.29 -10.31
CA LYS A 6 -1.87 -5.61 -10.69
C LYS A 6 -1.55 -6.42 -9.45
N PRO A 7 -1.99 -7.68 -9.37
CA PRO A 7 -1.72 -8.52 -8.21
C PRO A 7 -0.24 -8.88 -8.11
N VAL A 8 0.33 -8.79 -6.92
CA VAL A 8 1.73 -9.12 -6.68
C VAL A 8 1.92 -10.12 -5.54
N GLY A 9 0.89 -10.46 -4.80
CA GLY A 9 1.00 -11.41 -3.72
C GLY A 9 -0.29 -11.54 -2.93
N HIS A 10 -0.21 -12.22 -1.79
CA HIS A 10 -1.34 -12.41 -0.90
C HIS A 10 -0.99 -11.94 0.50
N VAL A 11 -2.00 -11.40 1.19
CA VAL A 11 -1.92 -11.03 2.59
C VAL A 11 -2.99 -11.80 3.35
N GLU A 12 -2.61 -12.45 4.44
CA GLU A 12 -3.56 -13.18 5.28
C GLU A 12 -4.05 -12.27 6.39
N ILE A 13 -5.37 -12.16 6.50
CA ILE A 13 -6.03 -11.35 7.53
C ILE A 13 -7.13 -12.21 8.14
N GLU A 14 -7.02 -12.52 9.42
CA GLU A 14 -8.00 -13.33 10.14
C GLU A 14 -8.32 -14.66 9.42
N ASP A 15 -7.28 -15.38 9.03
CA ASP A 15 -7.35 -16.69 8.36
C ASP A 15 -7.95 -16.64 6.94
N LYS A 16 -8.10 -15.46 6.37
CA LYS A 16 -8.53 -15.30 4.98
C LYS A 16 -7.41 -14.68 4.17
N LYS A 17 -7.30 -15.10 2.91
CA LYS A 17 -6.31 -14.57 1.99
C LYS A 17 -6.91 -13.46 1.15
N TYR A 18 -6.20 -12.36 1.06
CA TYR A 18 -6.55 -11.23 0.21
C TYR A 18 -5.44 -11.00 -0.80
N ILE A 19 -5.80 -10.52 -1.97
CA ILE A 19 -4.84 -10.23 -3.03
C ILE A 19 -4.25 -8.85 -2.78
N LEU A 20 -2.92 -8.79 -2.70
CA LEU A 20 -2.19 -7.52 -2.64
C LEU A 20 -1.95 -7.05 -4.06
N SER A 21 -2.41 -5.86 -4.38
CA SER A 21 -2.29 -5.28 -5.72
C SER A 21 -1.58 -3.94 -5.65
N LEU A 22 -0.75 -3.67 -6.67
CA LEU A 22 -0.01 -2.42 -6.80
C LEU A 22 -0.44 -1.71 -8.07
N GLY A 23 -0.54 -0.40 -7.98
CA GLY A 23 -0.84 0.46 -9.12
C GLY A 23 -0.15 1.80 -8.95
N SER A 24 -0.57 2.78 -9.73
CA SER A 24 -0.02 4.14 -9.66
C SER A 24 -1.14 5.16 -9.60
N TYR A 25 -0.94 6.18 -8.77
CA TYR A 25 -1.76 7.39 -8.83
C TYR A 25 -1.35 8.23 -10.05
N MET A 26 -2.15 9.22 -10.41
CA MET A 26 -1.88 10.09 -11.55
C MET A 26 -0.51 10.76 -11.49
N ASN A 27 -0.03 11.04 -10.28
CA ASN A 27 1.28 11.64 -10.08
C ASN A 27 2.45 10.63 -10.08
N GLY A 28 2.19 9.38 -10.46
CA GLY A 28 3.22 8.33 -10.50
C GLY A 28 3.51 7.67 -9.16
N ARG A 29 2.87 8.11 -8.08
CA ARG A 29 3.09 7.54 -6.74
C ARG A 29 2.47 6.15 -6.63
N THR A 30 3.06 5.32 -5.79
CA THR A 30 2.62 3.94 -5.58
C THR A 30 1.24 3.90 -4.91
N ALA A 31 0.34 3.11 -5.49
CA ALA A 31 -0.96 2.80 -4.91
C ALA A 31 -0.95 1.34 -4.45
N VAL A 32 -1.34 1.10 -3.20
CA VAL A 32 -1.36 -0.22 -2.60
C VAL A 32 -2.78 -0.54 -2.17
N MET A 33 -3.30 -1.65 -2.66
CA MET A 33 -4.69 -2.05 -2.44
C MET A 33 -4.80 -3.53 -2.11
N LEU A 34 -5.87 -3.87 -1.41
CA LEU A 34 -6.24 -5.26 -1.15
C LEU A 34 -7.56 -5.56 -1.85
N HIS A 35 -7.62 -6.75 -2.44
CA HIS A 35 -8.82 -7.30 -3.07
C HIS A 35 -9.15 -8.64 -2.46
N THR A 36 -10.42 -9.03 -2.51
CA THR A 36 -10.80 -10.40 -2.15
C THR A 36 -10.24 -11.36 -3.20
N ASP A 37 -10.23 -12.67 -2.88
CA ASP A 37 -9.80 -13.68 -3.84
C ASP A 37 -10.73 -13.81 -5.04
N GLU A 38 -11.89 -13.17 -5.01
CA GLU A 38 -12.79 -13.04 -6.16
C GLU A 38 -12.51 -11.78 -7.00
N GLY A 39 -11.54 -10.97 -6.59
CA GLY A 39 -11.14 -9.76 -7.30
C GLY A 39 -11.90 -8.51 -6.92
N GLU A 40 -12.77 -8.56 -5.92
CA GLU A 40 -13.52 -7.40 -5.48
C GLU A 40 -12.65 -6.48 -4.60
N PRO A 41 -12.78 -5.15 -4.73
CA PRO A 41 -12.04 -4.23 -3.85
C PRO A 41 -12.38 -4.48 -2.38
N PHE A 42 -11.35 -4.54 -1.53
CA PHE A 42 -11.53 -4.76 -0.11
C PHE A 42 -11.06 -3.57 0.72
N ALA A 43 -9.84 -3.08 0.46
CA ALA A 43 -9.29 -1.94 1.19
C ALA A 43 -8.23 -1.22 0.36
N VAL A 44 -8.10 0.08 0.56
CA VAL A 44 -7.01 0.88 0.02
C VAL A 44 -6.04 1.13 1.16
N VAL A 45 -4.81 0.65 1.02
CA VAL A 45 -3.77 0.74 2.05
C VAL A 45 -3.05 2.07 1.99
N SER A 46 -2.72 2.53 0.79
CA SER A 46 -1.96 3.75 0.59
C SER A 46 -2.80 5.02 0.67
N LYS A 47 -2.15 6.11 1.06
CA LYS A 47 -2.72 7.45 1.01
C LYS A 47 -1.79 8.32 0.19
N ASN A 48 -2.31 8.96 -0.87
CA ASN A 48 -1.51 9.81 -1.72
C ASN A 48 -1.43 11.23 -1.14
N ILE A 49 -0.21 11.69 -0.84
CA ILE A 49 0.05 13.05 -0.35
C ILE A 49 0.97 13.73 -1.37
N PRO A 50 0.41 14.35 -2.42
CA PRO A 50 1.24 14.87 -3.54
C PRO A 50 2.24 15.94 -3.13
N SER A 51 1.98 16.66 -2.06
CA SER A 51 2.86 17.75 -1.60
C SER A 51 4.12 17.27 -0.90
N VAL A 52 4.24 15.97 -0.62
CA VAL A 52 5.38 15.39 0.09
C VAL A 52 6.11 14.44 -0.83
N ASP A 53 7.42 14.63 -0.99
CA ASP A 53 8.24 13.75 -1.81
C ASP A 53 8.48 12.43 -1.09
N VAL A 54 8.42 11.34 -1.85
CA VAL A 54 8.77 10.00 -1.37
C VAL A 54 9.64 9.33 -2.42
N ASP A 55 10.45 8.37 -1.99
CA ASP A 55 11.28 7.58 -2.90
C ASP A 55 10.42 6.48 -3.56
N ASP A 56 10.94 5.92 -4.65
CA ASP A 56 10.27 4.81 -5.33
C ASP A 56 10.04 3.67 -4.35
N GLY A 57 8.83 3.13 -4.39
CA GLY A 57 8.44 2.03 -3.51
C GLY A 57 7.99 2.46 -2.12
N GLU A 58 8.04 3.74 -1.81
CA GLU A 58 7.53 4.26 -0.55
C GLU A 58 6.11 4.79 -0.71
N PHE A 59 5.31 4.65 0.33
CA PHE A 59 3.95 5.16 0.36
C PHE A 59 3.51 5.44 1.79
N PHE A 60 2.59 6.40 1.94
CA PHE A 60 1.98 6.65 3.25
C PHE A 60 0.82 5.70 3.47
N VAL A 61 0.68 5.21 4.69
CA VAL A 61 -0.37 4.26 5.06
C VAL A 61 -1.57 5.01 5.60
N GLY A 62 -2.71 4.82 4.95
CA GLY A 62 -3.98 5.41 5.39
C GLY A 62 -4.62 4.57 6.49
N TRP A 63 -3.90 4.36 7.58
CA TRP A 63 -4.27 3.42 8.64
C TRP A 63 -5.62 3.73 9.29
N TYR A 64 -6.00 4.99 9.33
CA TYR A 64 -7.25 5.41 9.97
C TYR A 64 -8.49 4.93 9.21
N ASN A 65 -8.34 4.51 7.95
CA ASN A 65 -9.39 3.89 7.15
C ASN A 65 -9.35 2.37 7.18
N LEU A 66 -8.43 1.80 7.95
CA LEU A 66 -8.22 0.36 8.01
C LEU A 66 -8.57 -0.14 9.41
N THR A 67 -9.06 -1.40 9.49
CA THR A 67 -9.31 -2.01 10.79
C THR A 67 -8.00 -2.44 11.44
N PRO A 68 -7.97 -2.60 12.79
CA PRO A 68 -6.78 -3.14 13.45
C PRO A 68 -6.36 -4.51 12.91
N GLN A 69 -7.33 -5.34 12.50
CA GLN A 69 -7.05 -6.66 11.94
C GLN A 69 -6.31 -6.55 10.60
N ILE A 70 -6.73 -5.60 9.75
CA ILE A 70 -6.04 -5.34 8.48
C ILE A 70 -4.60 -4.88 8.76
N MET A 71 -4.42 -3.94 9.69
CA MET A 71 -3.08 -3.45 10.04
C MET A 71 -2.18 -4.57 10.56
N THR A 72 -2.72 -5.44 11.39
CA THR A 72 -1.96 -6.60 11.88
C THR A 72 -1.51 -7.50 10.74
N GLY A 73 -2.44 -7.82 9.81
CA GLY A 73 -2.11 -8.64 8.65
C GLY A 73 -1.03 -8.00 7.77
N LEU A 74 -1.08 -6.70 7.57
CA LEU A 74 -0.08 -5.98 6.79
C LEU A 74 1.28 -5.95 7.48
N ASP A 75 1.31 -5.78 8.81
CA ASP A 75 2.56 -5.83 9.57
C ASP A 75 3.21 -7.21 9.51
N GLU A 76 2.40 -8.26 9.52
CA GLU A 76 2.89 -9.64 9.59
C GLU A 76 3.20 -10.26 8.23
N CYS A 77 2.71 -9.65 7.13
CA CYS A 77 2.82 -10.27 5.81
C CYS A 77 4.26 -10.32 5.27
N GLY A 78 5.15 -9.50 5.79
CA GLY A 78 6.55 -9.49 5.37
C GLY A 78 6.84 -8.74 4.09
N PHE A 79 5.85 -8.07 3.49
CA PHE A 79 6.06 -7.34 2.23
C PHE A 79 6.47 -5.88 2.43
N PHE A 80 6.28 -5.34 3.62
CA PHE A 80 6.51 -3.92 3.90
C PHE A 80 7.47 -3.71 5.05
N GLU A 81 8.13 -2.56 5.02
CA GLU A 81 9.02 -2.12 6.08
C GLU A 81 8.61 -0.71 6.49
N ASP A 82 8.45 -0.47 7.79
CA ASP A 82 8.19 0.85 8.31
C ASP A 82 9.51 1.63 8.33
N THR A 83 9.58 2.73 7.59
CA THR A 83 10.81 3.52 7.50
C THR A 83 11.11 4.31 8.77
N GLY A 84 10.14 4.42 9.67
CA GLY A 84 10.25 5.28 10.85
C GLY A 84 9.81 6.72 10.61
N ALA A 85 9.68 7.14 9.37
CA ALA A 85 9.22 8.47 9.04
C ALA A 85 7.72 8.61 9.28
N ARG A 86 7.31 9.80 9.67
CA ARG A 86 5.91 10.12 9.93
C ARG A 86 5.59 11.50 9.35
N ILE A 87 4.37 11.67 8.86
CA ILE A 87 3.90 12.95 8.39
C ILE A 87 2.50 13.23 8.92
N LYS A 88 2.26 14.51 9.20
CA LYS A 88 0.94 14.99 9.57
C LYS A 88 0.51 15.97 8.48
N PRO A 89 -0.36 15.56 7.55
CA PRO A 89 -0.76 16.45 6.45
C PRO A 89 -1.40 17.74 6.97
N THR A 90 -1.23 18.83 6.24
CA THR A 90 -1.80 20.12 6.59
C THR A 90 -3.32 20.00 6.77
N GLY A 91 -3.82 20.49 7.89
CA GLY A 91 -5.25 20.42 8.22
C GLY A 91 -5.71 19.09 8.78
N SER A 92 -4.81 18.13 8.93
CA SER A 92 -5.11 16.82 9.49
C SER A 92 -4.68 16.71 10.93
N HIS A 93 -5.42 15.93 11.72
CA HIS A 93 -5.04 15.56 13.08
C HIS A 93 -4.40 14.17 13.13
N VAL A 94 -4.24 13.52 11.97
CA VAL A 94 -3.77 12.14 11.88
C VAL A 94 -2.35 12.13 11.35
N GLU A 95 -1.46 11.42 12.06
CA GLU A 95 -0.09 11.19 11.62
C GLU A 95 -0.03 9.90 10.80
N LEU A 96 0.59 9.97 9.63
CA LEU A 96 0.68 8.84 8.72
C LEU A 96 2.09 8.27 8.72
N PRO A 97 2.25 6.94 8.88
CA PRO A 97 3.56 6.30 8.73
C PRO A 97 3.92 6.18 7.26
N LEU A 98 5.23 6.29 6.97
CA LEU A 98 5.78 6.05 5.65
C LEU A 98 6.34 4.63 5.63
N TRP A 99 5.79 3.77 4.80
CA TRP A 99 6.25 2.40 4.62
C TRP A 99 6.95 2.27 3.28
N LYS A 100 7.82 1.26 3.20
CA LYS A 100 8.55 0.93 2.00
C LYS A 100 8.29 -0.52 1.64
N MET A 101 8.11 -0.80 0.35
CA MET A 101 8.01 -2.16 -0.13
C MET A 101 9.38 -2.83 -0.08
N LYS A 102 9.42 -4.08 0.43
CA LYS A 102 10.64 -4.86 0.41
C LYS A 102 10.99 -5.25 -1.03
N ASP A 103 12.25 -5.57 -1.27
CA ASP A 103 12.80 -5.78 -2.61
C ASP A 103 11.99 -6.76 -3.48
N ILE A 104 11.47 -7.82 -2.88
CA ILE A 104 10.70 -8.82 -3.63
C ILE A 104 9.45 -8.18 -4.25
N ILE A 105 8.71 -7.38 -3.46
CA ILE A 105 7.49 -6.72 -3.94
C ILE A 105 7.84 -5.59 -4.89
N ALA A 106 8.88 -4.81 -4.61
CA ALA A 106 9.32 -3.73 -5.48
C ALA A 106 9.69 -4.27 -6.87
N ASN A 107 10.40 -5.40 -6.92
CA ASN A 107 10.77 -6.02 -8.19
C ASN A 107 9.54 -6.54 -8.95
N ALA A 108 8.59 -7.13 -8.25
CA ALA A 108 7.35 -7.57 -8.87
C ALA A 108 6.56 -6.39 -9.45
N TYR A 109 6.53 -5.27 -8.72
CA TYR A 109 5.86 -4.06 -9.19
C TYR A 109 6.51 -3.51 -10.46
N VAL A 110 7.84 -3.45 -10.50
CA VAL A 110 8.59 -2.99 -11.67
C VAL A 110 8.29 -3.88 -12.88
N GLN A 111 8.29 -5.20 -12.70
CA GLN A 111 7.97 -6.14 -13.77
C GLN A 111 6.56 -5.91 -14.32
N VAL A 112 5.61 -5.66 -13.44
CA VAL A 112 4.22 -5.40 -13.83
C VAL A 112 4.11 -4.13 -14.66
N ILE A 113 4.85 -3.09 -14.31
CA ILE A 113 4.81 -1.81 -15.03
C ILE A 113 5.49 -1.92 -16.40
N GLU A 114 6.56 -2.68 -16.50
CA GLU A 114 7.33 -2.81 -17.74
C GLU A 114 6.66 -3.69 -18.81
N GLU A 115 5.66 -4.43 -18.44
CA GLU A 115 4.87 -5.17 -19.41
C GLU A 115 3.99 -4.20 -20.25
#